data_b1dad4069b2b0300fbe8c537c5b36753
#
_entry.id   b1dad4069b2b0300fbe8c537c5b36753
#
_cell.length_a   1.000
_cell.length_b   1.000
_cell.length_c   1.000
_cell.angle_alpha   90.00
_cell.angle_beta   90.00
_cell.angle_gamma   90.00
#
_symmetry.space_group_name_H-M   'P 1'
#
loop_
_entity.id
_entity.type
_entity.pdbx_description
1 polymer ?
#
loop_
_entity_poly.entity_id
_entity_poly.type
_entity_poly.pdbx_seq_one_letter_code
_entity_poly.pdbx_strand_id
1 'polypeptide(L)'
;MNYEIKFAHGEENIFVTSNSSYTVSETVIVKGEKGKMMGQVVREIASELDVDGYIVASANLLDFELSDKVTAASDEAKTTVKKLVKHHALDMKIIEVKYTLDYKRLYVSFTAEHRVDFRALLKDLASTFKTRIELRQIGPRDVAKAFGGLGPCGRPLCCAEFMGEFPNVSIKMAKNQALSLNQNKLNGLCGRLMCCLSYEDDFYRKARKNFPDFGDTVVSSDGQGRVIGMNVLSNTVKVRQNNVVKDYELAEIEVV
;
A
#
# COMPACT_ATOMS: atom_id res chain seq x y z
N MET A 1 -16.20 -8.68 -19.44
CA MET A 1 -15.01 -9.19 -18.73
C MET A 1 -14.49 -8.08 -17.84
N ASN A 2 -14.05 -8.42 -16.63
CA ASN A 2 -13.52 -7.43 -15.68
C ASN A 2 -12.03 -7.67 -15.48
N TYR A 3 -11.27 -6.60 -15.38
CA TYR A 3 -9.82 -6.63 -15.28
C TYR A 3 -9.33 -5.76 -14.12
N GLU A 4 -8.27 -6.21 -13.46
CA GLU A 4 -7.48 -5.39 -12.55
C GLU A 4 -6.37 -4.71 -13.34
N ILE A 5 -6.30 -3.37 -13.24
CA ILE A 5 -5.33 -2.53 -13.94
C ILE A 5 -4.38 -1.90 -12.94
N LYS A 6 -3.08 -2.05 -13.19
CA LYS A 6 -2.00 -1.40 -12.47
C LYS A 6 -1.51 -0.18 -13.26
N PHE A 7 -1.34 0.93 -12.56
CA PHE A 7 -0.71 2.14 -13.10
C PHE A 7 0.75 2.26 -12.69
N ALA A 8 1.49 3.11 -13.39
CA ALA A 8 2.88 3.41 -13.02
C ALA A 8 2.92 4.11 -11.65
N HIS A 9 3.91 3.75 -10.85
CA HIS A 9 4.32 4.33 -9.57
C HIS A 9 3.22 4.92 -8.67
N GLY A 10 2.84 4.16 -7.65
CA GLY A 10 2.14 4.68 -6.46
C GLY A 10 0.63 4.89 -6.59
N GLU A 11 0.05 4.72 -7.77
CA GLU A 11 -1.40 4.74 -7.94
C GLU A 11 -2.03 3.42 -7.46
N GLU A 12 -3.27 3.50 -7.01
CA GLU A 12 -4.07 2.33 -6.66
C GLU A 12 -4.45 1.58 -7.94
N ASN A 13 -4.41 0.24 -7.90
CA ASN A 13 -5.00 -0.54 -8.95
C ASN A 13 -6.50 -0.26 -8.99
N ILE A 14 -7.08 -0.25 -10.17
CA ILE A 14 -8.52 -0.10 -10.35
C ILE A 14 -9.10 -1.32 -11.03
N PHE A 15 -10.41 -1.52 -10.83
CA PHE A 15 -11.17 -2.55 -11.51
C PHE A 15 -11.94 -1.92 -12.66
N VAL A 16 -11.82 -2.50 -13.84
CA VAL A 16 -12.42 -1.96 -15.05
C VAL A 16 -13.13 -3.04 -15.85
N THR A 17 -14.15 -2.66 -16.60
CA THR A 17 -14.86 -3.56 -17.49
C THR A 17 -14.41 -3.39 -18.94
N SER A 18 -14.55 -4.44 -19.74
CA SER A 18 -14.37 -4.39 -21.18
C SER A 18 -15.26 -5.39 -21.90
N ASN A 19 -15.61 -5.03 -23.16
CA ASN A 19 -16.29 -5.92 -24.09
C ASN A 19 -15.32 -6.79 -24.91
N SER A 20 -14.03 -6.46 -24.88
CA SER A 20 -12.95 -7.18 -25.55
C SER A 20 -12.08 -7.93 -24.54
N SER A 21 -11.40 -8.98 -25.00
CA SER A 21 -10.42 -9.73 -24.20
C SER A 21 -9.04 -9.07 -24.29
N TYR A 22 -8.34 -9.03 -23.15
CA TYR A 22 -6.96 -8.51 -23.03
C TYR A 22 -6.10 -9.52 -22.30
N THR A 23 -4.82 -9.54 -22.65
CA THR A 23 -3.85 -10.46 -22.04
C THR A 23 -3.18 -9.82 -20.83
N VAL A 24 -2.71 -10.66 -19.89
CA VAL A 24 -1.92 -10.20 -18.74
C VAL A 24 -0.65 -9.49 -19.23
N SER A 25 -0.29 -8.40 -18.60
CA SER A 25 0.82 -7.50 -18.96
C SER A 25 0.58 -6.63 -20.21
N GLU A 26 -0.57 -6.72 -20.84
CA GLU A 26 -0.92 -5.83 -21.95
C GLU A 26 -1.14 -4.40 -21.45
N THR A 27 -0.59 -3.42 -22.19
CA THR A 27 -0.79 -2.01 -21.87
C THR A 27 -2.04 -1.50 -22.54
N VAL A 28 -2.92 -0.87 -21.76
CA VAL A 28 -4.25 -0.43 -22.20
C VAL A 28 -4.52 1.02 -21.82
N ILE A 29 -5.38 1.67 -22.57
CA ILE A 29 -5.93 2.98 -22.23
C ILE A 29 -7.24 2.76 -21.50
N VAL A 30 -7.30 3.29 -20.28
CA VAL A 30 -8.45 3.18 -19.38
C VAL A 30 -9.10 4.54 -19.23
N LYS A 31 -10.44 4.56 -19.18
CA LYS A 31 -11.22 5.73 -18.81
C LYS A 31 -12.04 5.43 -17.56
N GLY A 32 -11.69 6.09 -16.47
CA GLY A 32 -12.38 6.05 -15.20
C GLY A 32 -12.81 7.44 -14.73
N GLU A 33 -13.22 7.54 -13.48
CA GLU A 33 -13.59 8.83 -12.86
C GLU A 33 -12.44 9.84 -12.89
N LYS A 34 -11.21 9.34 -12.76
CA LYS A 34 -9.97 10.16 -12.79
C LYS A 34 -9.60 10.65 -14.20
N GLY A 35 -10.31 10.25 -15.26
CA GLY A 35 -10.03 10.62 -16.65
C GLY A 35 -9.39 9.49 -17.44
N LYS A 36 -8.71 9.84 -18.56
CA LYS A 36 -7.98 8.86 -19.38
C LYS A 36 -6.58 8.64 -18.82
N MET A 37 -6.22 7.38 -18.61
CA MET A 37 -4.92 6.96 -18.11
C MET A 37 -4.42 5.73 -18.87
N MET A 38 -3.11 5.53 -18.89
CA MET A 38 -2.48 4.32 -19.43
C MET A 38 -2.08 3.42 -18.26
N GLY A 39 -2.47 2.15 -18.34
CA GLY A 39 -2.17 1.15 -17.32
C GLY A 39 -1.91 -0.22 -17.92
N GLN A 40 -1.51 -1.16 -17.09
CA GLN A 40 -1.16 -2.54 -17.50
C GLN A 40 -2.15 -3.52 -16.88
N VAL A 41 -2.62 -4.47 -17.66
CA VAL A 41 -3.51 -5.54 -17.20
C VAL A 41 -2.75 -6.46 -16.25
N VAL A 42 -3.24 -6.62 -15.02
CA VAL A 42 -2.67 -7.52 -14.00
C VAL A 42 -3.27 -8.91 -14.12
N ARG A 43 -4.60 -8.97 -14.17
CA ARG A 43 -5.37 -10.22 -14.28
C ARG A 43 -6.81 -9.96 -14.69
N GLU A 44 -7.44 -11.00 -15.22
CA GLU A 44 -8.89 -11.05 -15.38
C GLU A 44 -9.56 -11.44 -14.05
N ILE A 45 -10.75 -10.86 -13.79
CA ILE A 45 -11.50 -11.08 -12.56
C ILE A 45 -12.86 -11.69 -12.90
N ALA A 46 -13.16 -12.81 -12.28
CA ALA A 46 -14.40 -13.56 -12.51
C ALA A 46 -15.63 -13.06 -11.72
N SER A 47 -15.48 -12.01 -10.87
CA SER A 47 -16.52 -11.55 -9.97
C SER A 47 -17.19 -10.25 -10.40
N GLU A 48 -18.46 -10.07 -10.04
CA GLU A 48 -19.20 -8.80 -10.09
C GLU A 48 -18.67 -7.87 -8.99
N LEU A 49 -17.55 -7.20 -9.28
CA LEU A 49 -17.03 -6.12 -8.43
C LEU A 49 -17.52 -4.78 -8.98
N ASP A 50 -17.67 -3.81 -8.09
CA ASP A 50 -17.83 -2.42 -8.50
C ASP A 50 -16.65 -2.02 -9.37
N VAL A 51 -16.93 -1.52 -10.57
CA VAL A 51 -15.91 -1.14 -11.54
C VAL A 51 -15.73 0.38 -11.57
N ASP A 52 -14.47 0.82 -11.54
CA ASP A 52 -14.08 2.24 -11.51
C ASP A 52 -14.06 2.87 -12.91
N GLY A 53 -14.24 2.06 -13.96
CA GLY A 53 -14.17 2.54 -15.33
C GLY A 53 -14.19 1.43 -16.37
N TYR A 54 -13.70 1.74 -17.57
CA TYR A 54 -13.65 0.78 -18.67
C TYR A 54 -12.39 0.93 -19.52
N ILE A 55 -11.98 -0.17 -20.19
CA ILE A 55 -10.88 -0.15 -21.16
C ILE A 55 -11.39 0.44 -22.47
N VAL A 56 -10.68 1.43 -23.01
CA VAL A 56 -10.98 2.10 -24.27
C VAL A 56 -10.37 1.31 -25.43
N ALA A 57 -9.09 0.96 -25.34
CA ALA A 57 -8.34 0.22 -26.36
C ALA A 57 -6.99 -0.28 -25.79
N SER A 58 -6.32 -1.20 -26.52
CA SER A 58 -4.90 -1.47 -26.33
C SER A 58 -4.08 -0.23 -26.67
N ALA A 59 -3.01 0.03 -25.90
CA ALA A 59 -2.13 1.17 -26.18
C ALA A 59 -1.31 0.92 -27.47
N ASN A 60 -1.22 1.93 -28.30
CA ASN A 60 -0.43 1.93 -29.51
C ASN A 60 0.80 2.87 -29.39
N LEU A 61 1.67 2.93 -30.39
CA LEU A 61 2.88 3.76 -30.37
C LEU A 61 2.57 5.24 -30.11
N LEU A 62 1.49 5.78 -30.66
CA LEU A 62 1.10 7.19 -30.46
C LEU A 62 0.68 7.45 -29.00
N ASP A 63 0.07 6.45 -28.34
CA ASP A 63 -0.31 6.56 -26.94
C ASP A 63 0.93 6.58 -26.03
N PHE A 64 1.98 5.83 -26.35
CA PHE A 64 3.26 5.89 -25.63
C PHE A 64 3.95 7.24 -25.83
N GLU A 65 4.04 7.73 -27.07
CA GLU A 65 4.58 9.08 -27.33
C GLU A 65 3.78 10.18 -26.61
N LEU A 66 2.45 10.06 -26.55
CA LEU A 66 1.59 10.96 -25.80
C LEU A 66 1.88 10.88 -24.30
N SER A 67 2.05 9.67 -23.77
CA SER A 67 2.40 9.46 -22.35
C SER A 67 3.73 10.13 -21.99
N ASP A 68 4.73 10.04 -22.84
CA ASP A 68 6.03 10.69 -22.63
C ASP A 68 5.89 12.21 -22.62
N LYS A 69 5.12 12.77 -23.55
CA LYS A 69 4.82 14.21 -23.58
C LYS A 69 4.06 14.68 -22.34
N VAL A 70 3.08 13.87 -21.90
CA VAL A 70 2.31 14.14 -20.66
C VAL A 70 3.22 14.12 -19.44
N THR A 71 4.16 13.19 -19.39
CA THR A 71 5.14 13.07 -18.30
C THR A 71 6.04 14.31 -18.25
N ALA A 72 6.61 14.72 -19.39
CA ALA A 72 7.43 15.92 -19.47
C ALA A 72 6.65 17.19 -19.06
N ALA A 73 5.42 17.34 -19.55
CA ALA A 73 4.55 18.47 -19.19
C ALA A 73 4.19 18.45 -17.69
N SER A 74 4.05 17.27 -17.09
CA SER A 74 3.79 17.11 -15.66
C SER A 74 4.97 17.56 -14.80
N ASP A 75 6.20 17.29 -15.23
CA ASP A 75 7.42 17.73 -14.56
C ASP A 75 7.62 19.26 -14.62
N GLU A 76 7.32 19.87 -15.77
CA GLU A 76 7.30 21.32 -15.91
C GLU A 76 6.21 21.95 -15.02
N ALA A 77 5.01 21.37 -15.02
CA ALA A 77 3.92 21.80 -14.17
C ALA A 77 4.29 21.70 -12.68
N LYS A 78 4.99 20.63 -12.27
CA LYS A 78 5.47 20.43 -10.89
C LYS A 78 6.39 21.57 -10.45
N THR A 79 7.25 22.03 -11.34
CA THR A 79 8.14 23.17 -11.08
C THR A 79 7.35 24.46 -10.88
N THR A 80 6.34 24.71 -11.72
CA THR A 80 5.46 25.89 -11.63
C THR A 80 4.58 25.84 -10.38
N VAL A 81 3.98 24.69 -10.05
CA VAL A 81 3.19 24.49 -8.83
C VAL A 81 4.03 24.80 -7.59
N LYS A 82 5.28 24.30 -7.52
CA LYS A 82 6.19 24.59 -6.39
C LYS A 82 6.50 26.09 -6.24
N LYS A 83 6.66 26.82 -7.34
CA LYS A 83 6.85 28.28 -7.32
C LYS A 83 5.62 29.00 -6.76
N LEU A 84 4.42 28.61 -7.20
CA LEU A 84 3.16 29.19 -6.71
C LEU A 84 2.90 28.89 -5.24
N VAL A 85 3.16 27.65 -4.79
CA VAL A 85 3.07 27.28 -3.36
C VAL A 85 3.99 28.16 -2.50
N LYS A 86 5.23 28.38 -2.96
CA LYS A 86 6.17 29.26 -2.29
C LYS A 86 5.72 30.72 -2.30
N HIS A 87 5.14 31.19 -3.39
CA HIS A 87 4.59 32.56 -3.51
C HIS A 87 3.46 32.81 -2.51
N HIS A 88 2.57 31.83 -2.31
CA HIS A 88 1.50 31.89 -1.33
C HIS A 88 1.95 31.59 0.12
N ALA A 89 3.24 31.36 0.37
CA ALA A 89 3.81 31.02 1.67
C ALA A 89 3.08 29.89 2.40
N LEU A 90 2.60 28.88 1.64
CA LEU A 90 1.87 27.74 2.19
C LEU A 90 2.84 26.66 2.71
N ASP A 91 2.60 26.21 3.95
CA ASP A 91 3.36 25.11 4.54
C ASP A 91 2.85 23.75 4.04
N MET A 92 3.20 23.47 2.78
CA MET A 92 2.86 22.22 2.10
C MET A 92 4.00 21.78 1.18
N LYS A 93 4.24 20.49 1.12
CA LYS A 93 5.28 19.89 0.27
C LYS A 93 4.62 19.15 -0.90
N ILE A 94 4.88 19.61 -2.11
CA ILE A 94 4.40 18.96 -3.34
C ILE A 94 5.17 17.65 -3.56
N ILE A 95 4.45 16.56 -3.63
CA ILE A 95 4.99 15.22 -3.86
C ILE A 95 4.95 14.87 -5.34
N GLU A 96 3.77 14.97 -5.94
CA GLU A 96 3.57 14.61 -7.34
C GLU A 96 2.63 15.61 -8.02
N VAL A 97 2.86 15.83 -9.30
CA VAL A 97 1.96 16.57 -10.19
C VAL A 97 1.84 15.76 -11.47
N LYS A 98 0.60 15.48 -11.90
CA LYS A 98 0.36 14.59 -13.02
C LYS A 98 -0.85 15.03 -13.83
N TYR A 99 -0.68 15.16 -15.14
CA TYR A 99 -1.78 15.32 -16.07
C TYR A 99 -2.45 13.98 -16.41
N THR A 100 -3.74 14.05 -16.72
CA THR A 100 -4.40 12.96 -17.47
C THR A 100 -3.91 12.94 -18.91
N LEU A 101 -3.99 11.78 -19.61
CA LEU A 101 -3.56 11.67 -21.01
C LEU A 101 -4.28 12.66 -21.95
N ASP A 102 -5.47 13.08 -21.61
CA ASP A 102 -6.26 14.05 -22.39
C ASP A 102 -6.04 15.52 -21.94
N TYR A 103 -5.10 15.78 -21.04
CA TYR A 103 -4.79 17.10 -20.45
C TYR A 103 -5.98 17.80 -19.78
N LYS A 104 -7.10 17.11 -19.55
CA LYS A 104 -8.31 17.72 -18.97
C LYS A 104 -8.23 17.93 -17.47
N ARG A 105 -7.35 17.17 -16.78
CA ARG A 105 -7.17 17.28 -15.33
C ARG A 105 -5.70 17.31 -14.96
N LEU A 106 -5.39 18.06 -13.93
CA LEU A 106 -4.08 18.11 -13.30
C LEU A 106 -4.23 17.70 -11.83
N TYR A 107 -3.70 16.56 -11.48
CA TYR A 107 -3.65 16.05 -10.12
C TYR A 107 -2.40 16.59 -9.43
N VAL A 108 -2.57 17.14 -8.23
CA VAL A 108 -1.48 17.66 -7.41
C VAL A 108 -1.56 17.00 -6.04
N SER A 109 -0.66 16.07 -5.78
CA SER A 109 -0.54 15.40 -4.48
C SER A 109 0.46 16.14 -3.60
N PHE A 110 0.07 16.42 -2.37
CA PHE A 110 0.90 17.14 -1.41
C PHE A 110 0.78 16.59 0.01
N THR A 111 1.77 16.90 0.84
CA THR A 111 1.73 16.67 2.29
C THR A 111 1.76 17.98 3.03
N ALA A 112 1.08 18.02 4.18
CA ALA A 112 1.15 19.11 5.14
C ALA A 112 0.91 18.55 6.54
N GLU A 113 1.52 19.17 7.57
CA GLU A 113 1.33 18.77 8.96
C GLU A 113 -0.06 19.14 9.48
N HIS A 114 -0.58 20.28 9.00
CA HIS A 114 -1.87 20.81 9.37
C HIS A 114 -2.77 21.02 8.16
N ARG A 115 -4.03 21.39 8.40
CA ARG A 115 -4.97 21.75 7.34
C ARG A 115 -4.53 23.06 6.69
N VAL A 116 -4.31 23.04 5.39
CA VAL A 116 -3.88 24.20 4.58
C VAL A 116 -5.08 24.80 3.87
N ASP A 117 -5.18 26.15 3.90
CA ASP A 117 -6.14 26.87 3.05
C ASP A 117 -5.48 27.19 1.70
N PHE A 118 -5.80 26.42 0.70
CA PHE A 118 -5.26 26.53 -0.66
C PHE A 118 -6.22 27.21 -1.65
N ARG A 119 -7.28 27.92 -1.20
CA ARG A 119 -8.27 28.54 -2.10
C ARG A 119 -7.66 29.58 -3.05
N ALA A 120 -6.74 30.41 -2.55
CA ALA A 120 -6.04 31.38 -3.37
C ALA A 120 -5.09 30.70 -4.36
N LEU A 121 -4.30 29.71 -3.90
CA LEU A 121 -3.44 28.89 -4.74
C LEU A 121 -4.24 28.21 -5.86
N LEU A 122 -5.42 27.66 -5.56
CA LEU A 122 -6.24 26.95 -6.54
C LEU A 122 -6.68 27.88 -7.69
N LYS A 123 -7.00 29.16 -7.39
CA LYS A 123 -7.34 30.17 -8.43
C LYS A 123 -6.17 30.43 -9.36
N ASP A 124 -4.97 30.59 -8.80
CA ASP A 124 -3.76 30.88 -9.59
C ASP A 124 -3.35 29.64 -10.41
N LEU A 125 -3.45 28.45 -9.86
CA LEU A 125 -3.23 27.22 -10.60
C LEU A 125 -4.22 27.07 -11.78
N ALA A 126 -5.52 27.30 -11.53
CA ALA A 126 -6.54 27.22 -12.58
C ALA A 126 -6.33 28.25 -13.69
N SER A 127 -5.91 29.48 -13.35
CA SER A 127 -5.59 30.54 -14.35
C SER A 127 -4.34 30.21 -15.17
N THR A 128 -3.33 29.57 -14.53
CA THR A 128 -2.04 29.24 -15.15
C THR A 128 -2.17 28.05 -16.10
N PHE A 129 -2.81 26.97 -15.64
CA PHE A 129 -2.88 25.71 -16.39
C PHE A 129 -4.12 25.57 -17.27
N LYS A 130 -5.15 26.41 -17.05
CA LYS A 130 -6.42 26.42 -17.80
C LYS A 130 -7.08 25.03 -17.90
N THR A 131 -6.90 24.20 -16.87
CA THR A 131 -7.43 22.86 -16.76
C THR A 131 -8.04 22.63 -15.38
N ARG A 132 -8.79 21.55 -15.21
CA ARG A 132 -9.35 21.20 -13.90
C ARG A 132 -8.24 20.73 -12.96
N ILE A 133 -8.07 21.44 -11.85
CA ILE A 133 -7.05 21.13 -10.83
C ILE A 133 -7.69 20.33 -9.71
N GLU A 134 -7.05 19.22 -9.33
CA GLU A 134 -7.43 18.41 -8.19
C GLU A 134 -6.26 18.34 -7.19
N LEU A 135 -6.41 19.03 -6.05
CA LEU A 135 -5.45 19.07 -4.96
C LEU A 135 -5.80 17.96 -3.94
N ARG A 136 -4.89 17.01 -3.71
CA ARG A 136 -5.08 15.90 -2.76
C ARG A 136 -3.98 15.92 -1.71
N GLN A 137 -4.36 16.07 -0.45
CA GLN A 137 -3.44 15.84 0.66
C GLN A 137 -3.27 14.33 0.85
N ILE A 138 -2.03 13.86 0.86
CA ILE A 138 -1.68 12.44 1.03
C ILE A 138 -0.94 12.20 2.34
N GLY A 139 -1.10 11.00 2.88
CA GLY A 139 -0.49 10.59 4.12
C GLY A 139 0.97 10.09 3.94
N PRO A 140 1.72 9.90 5.05
CA PRO A 140 3.11 9.46 4.98
C PRO A 140 3.31 8.11 4.29
N ARG A 141 2.32 7.20 4.38
CA ARG A 141 2.38 5.90 3.69
C ARG A 141 2.24 6.07 2.17
N ASP A 142 1.34 6.95 1.72
CA ASP A 142 1.15 7.23 0.30
C ASP A 142 2.40 7.91 -0.29
N VAL A 143 3.07 8.76 0.50
CA VAL A 143 4.38 9.30 0.13
C VAL A 143 5.41 8.19 -0.04
N ALA A 144 5.53 7.28 0.94
CA ALA A 144 6.44 6.16 0.84
C ALA A 144 6.08 5.23 -0.35
N LYS A 145 4.79 5.03 -0.63
CA LYS A 145 4.29 4.29 -1.79
C LYS A 145 4.74 4.95 -3.10
N ALA A 146 4.62 6.27 -3.22
CA ALA A 146 4.97 7.01 -4.43
C ALA A 146 6.49 7.03 -4.72
N PHE A 147 7.33 7.10 -3.66
CA PHE A 147 8.80 7.05 -3.82
C PHE A 147 9.36 5.63 -3.93
N GLY A 148 8.63 4.64 -3.43
CA GLY A 148 9.14 3.27 -3.32
C GLY A 148 10.25 3.13 -2.28
N GLY A 149 11.06 2.08 -2.42
CA GLY A 149 12.20 1.79 -1.54
C GLY A 149 12.15 0.39 -0.95
N LEU A 150 13.05 0.12 -0.01
CA LEU A 150 13.16 -1.17 0.68
C LEU A 150 12.63 -1.05 2.12
N GLY A 151 11.85 -2.04 2.52
CA GLY A 151 11.41 -2.17 3.90
C GLY A 151 12.53 -2.67 4.83
N PRO A 152 12.31 -2.67 6.16
CA PRO A 152 13.27 -3.23 7.11
C PRO A 152 13.54 -4.72 6.90
N CYS A 153 12.69 -5.42 6.15
CA CYS A 153 12.86 -6.81 5.76
C CYS A 153 13.75 -7.01 4.52
N GLY A 154 14.27 -5.94 3.91
CA GLY A 154 15.09 -5.98 2.70
C GLY A 154 14.33 -6.19 1.39
N ARG A 155 13.00 -6.29 1.42
CA ARG A 155 12.14 -6.39 0.23
C ARG A 155 11.59 -5.02 -0.18
N PRO A 156 11.14 -4.85 -1.44
CA PRO A 156 10.41 -3.68 -1.85
C PRO A 156 9.22 -3.40 -0.91
N LEU A 157 8.83 -2.13 -0.79
CA LEU A 157 7.72 -1.74 0.08
C LEU A 157 6.43 -2.43 -0.36
N CYS A 158 5.78 -3.17 0.56
CA CYS A 158 4.51 -3.86 0.29
C CYS A 158 3.46 -2.92 -0.30
N CYS A 159 3.43 -1.66 0.17
CA CYS A 159 2.51 -0.63 -0.34
C CYS A 159 2.81 -0.20 -1.78
N ALA A 160 4.03 -0.28 -2.25
CA ALA A 160 4.40 0.06 -3.62
C ALA A 160 4.26 -1.13 -4.58
N GLU A 161 4.34 -2.36 -4.06
CA GLU A 161 4.43 -3.55 -4.89
C GLU A 161 3.08 -4.25 -5.10
N PHE A 162 2.40 -4.66 -4.03
CA PHE A 162 1.22 -5.52 -4.16
C PHE A 162 0.02 -5.14 -3.29
N MET A 163 0.21 -4.33 -2.24
CA MET A 163 -0.90 -3.90 -1.39
C MET A 163 -1.52 -2.59 -1.91
N GLY A 164 -2.72 -2.67 -2.48
CA GLY A 164 -3.49 -1.50 -2.97
C GLY A 164 -4.14 -0.74 -1.82
N GLU A 165 -5.07 -1.36 -1.13
CA GLU A 165 -5.77 -0.82 0.03
C GLU A 165 -5.14 -1.26 1.35
N PHE A 166 -5.25 -0.39 2.36
CA PHE A 166 -4.66 -0.63 3.67
C PHE A 166 -5.73 -0.65 4.76
N PRO A 167 -6.06 -1.83 5.30
CA PRO A 167 -6.82 -1.89 6.54
C PRO A 167 -6.03 -1.22 7.66
N ASN A 168 -6.74 -0.76 8.68
CA ASN A 168 -6.11 -0.18 9.86
C ASN A 168 -5.23 -1.22 10.56
N VAL A 169 -3.93 -0.94 10.68
CA VAL A 169 -2.98 -1.78 11.42
C VAL A 169 -3.02 -1.41 12.89
N SER A 170 -3.19 -2.40 13.76
CA SER A 170 -3.23 -2.23 15.20
C SER A 170 -2.05 -2.92 15.91
N ILE A 171 -1.71 -2.42 17.11
CA ILE A 171 -0.69 -3.05 17.97
C ILE A 171 -1.10 -4.49 18.37
N LYS A 172 -2.41 -4.79 18.41
CA LYS A 172 -2.91 -6.14 18.65
C LYS A 172 -2.38 -7.15 17.64
N MET A 173 -2.28 -6.75 16.36
CA MET A 173 -1.72 -7.60 15.30
C MET A 173 -0.25 -7.95 15.54
N ALA A 174 0.54 -7.00 16.05
CA ALA A 174 1.93 -7.27 16.45
C ALA A 174 2.02 -8.25 17.64
N LYS A 175 1.09 -8.13 18.61
CA LYS A 175 1.00 -9.10 19.72
C LYS A 175 0.59 -10.50 19.26
N ASN A 176 -0.34 -10.59 18.32
CA ASN A 176 -0.74 -11.88 17.74
C ASN A 176 0.44 -12.62 17.10
N GLN A 177 1.38 -11.86 16.53
CA GLN A 177 2.60 -12.36 15.89
C GLN A 177 3.80 -12.50 16.85
N ALA A 178 3.57 -12.34 18.14
CA ALA A 178 4.59 -12.42 19.20
C ALA A 178 5.79 -11.49 18.99
N LEU A 179 5.56 -10.34 18.32
CA LEU A 179 6.61 -9.36 18.07
C LEU A 179 6.83 -8.45 19.28
N SER A 180 8.08 -8.03 19.47
CA SER A 180 8.45 -7.02 20.46
C SER A 180 7.74 -5.70 20.17
N LEU A 181 7.17 -5.06 21.20
CA LEU A 181 6.46 -3.78 21.08
C LEU A 181 7.37 -2.56 20.92
N ASN A 182 8.62 -2.76 20.50
CA ASN A 182 9.53 -1.68 20.19
C ASN A 182 9.12 -0.99 18.87
N GLN A 183 8.78 0.31 18.94
CA GLN A 183 8.33 1.08 17.80
C GLN A 183 9.31 1.05 16.62
N ASN A 184 10.62 1.08 16.90
CA ASN A 184 11.66 1.01 15.85
C ASN A 184 11.64 -0.30 15.06
N LYS A 185 11.08 -1.38 15.65
CA LYS A 185 10.93 -2.69 14.99
C LYS A 185 9.56 -2.92 14.39
N LEU A 186 8.56 -2.12 14.77
CA LEU A 186 7.18 -2.25 14.31
C LEU A 186 6.80 -1.24 13.23
N ASN A 187 7.57 -0.18 13.05
CA ASN A 187 7.26 0.86 12.07
C ASN A 187 7.96 0.58 10.73
N GLY A 188 7.22 0.81 9.66
CA GLY A 188 7.76 0.84 8.30
C GLY A 188 8.48 2.15 7.99
N LEU A 189 9.04 2.27 6.78
CA LEU A 189 9.72 3.47 6.29
C LEU A 189 8.84 4.74 6.37
N CYS A 190 7.52 4.58 6.27
CA CYS A 190 6.55 5.67 6.40
C CYS A 190 6.32 6.14 7.86
N GLY A 191 7.00 5.58 8.85
CA GLY A 191 6.81 5.89 10.27
C GLY A 191 5.54 5.32 10.91
N ARG A 192 4.65 4.69 10.15
CA ARG A 192 3.44 4.00 10.65
C ARG A 192 3.73 2.53 10.86
N LEU A 193 2.87 1.84 11.63
CA LEU A 193 2.95 0.40 11.80
C LEU A 193 3.03 -0.33 10.45
N MET A 194 3.87 -1.35 10.38
CA MET A 194 4.11 -2.13 9.16
C MET A 194 2.81 -2.77 8.63
N CYS A 195 2.55 -2.60 7.35
CA CYS A 195 1.37 -3.15 6.69
C CYS A 195 1.37 -4.68 6.62
N CYS A 196 2.54 -5.32 6.59
CA CYS A 196 2.66 -6.79 6.65
C CYS A 196 2.04 -7.38 7.93
N LEU A 197 2.00 -6.62 9.05
CA LEU A 197 1.33 -7.06 10.27
C LEU A 197 -0.16 -7.33 10.04
N SER A 198 -0.83 -6.49 9.27
CA SER A 198 -2.23 -6.70 8.91
C SER A 198 -2.39 -7.79 7.85
N TYR A 199 -1.48 -7.85 6.89
CA TYR A 199 -1.52 -8.84 5.82
C TYR A 199 -1.43 -10.28 6.34
N GLU A 200 -0.61 -10.51 7.39
CA GLU A 200 -0.37 -11.82 7.96
C GLU A 200 -1.27 -12.15 9.17
N ASP A 201 -2.00 -11.17 9.73
CA ASP A 201 -2.73 -11.33 11.00
C ASP A 201 -3.73 -12.48 10.98
N ASP A 202 -4.44 -12.67 9.87
CA ASP A 202 -5.42 -13.76 9.75
C ASP A 202 -4.79 -15.14 9.81
N PHE A 203 -3.61 -15.31 9.21
CA PHE A 203 -2.83 -16.53 9.29
C PHE A 203 -2.43 -16.83 10.75
N TYR A 204 -1.81 -15.84 11.41
CA TYR A 204 -1.37 -15.99 12.80
C TYR A 204 -2.53 -16.24 13.75
N ARG A 205 -3.67 -15.54 13.58
CA ARG A 205 -4.88 -15.78 14.41
C ARG A 205 -5.45 -17.19 14.25
N LYS A 206 -5.44 -17.72 13.03
CA LYS A 206 -5.92 -19.09 12.76
C LYS A 206 -4.97 -20.11 13.34
N ALA A 207 -3.68 -19.99 13.09
CA ALA A 207 -2.67 -20.91 13.55
C ALA A 207 -2.56 -20.93 15.08
N ARG A 208 -2.64 -19.74 15.72
CA ARG A 208 -2.56 -19.62 17.19
C ARG A 208 -3.65 -20.39 17.94
N LYS A 209 -4.80 -20.65 17.33
CA LYS A 209 -5.86 -21.44 17.98
C LYS A 209 -5.44 -22.86 18.35
N ASN A 210 -4.41 -23.37 17.69
CA ASN A 210 -3.89 -24.72 17.94
C ASN A 210 -2.78 -24.73 19.01
N PHE A 211 -2.33 -23.56 19.47
CA PHE A 211 -1.25 -23.43 20.45
C PHE A 211 -1.81 -23.20 21.85
N PRO A 212 -1.11 -23.68 22.90
CA PRO A 212 -1.43 -23.33 24.28
C PRO A 212 -1.23 -21.84 24.53
N ASP A 213 -1.94 -21.29 25.50
CA ASP A 213 -1.77 -19.90 25.89
C ASP A 213 -0.49 -19.69 26.72
N PHE A 214 -0.05 -18.41 26.76
CA PHE A 214 1.08 -18.04 27.63
C PHE A 214 0.73 -18.30 29.11
N GLY A 215 1.59 -19.04 29.77
CA GLY A 215 1.44 -19.39 31.16
C GLY A 215 0.73 -20.71 31.41
N ASP A 216 0.21 -21.35 30.38
CA ASP A 216 -0.36 -22.71 30.49
C ASP A 216 0.68 -23.71 30.97
N THR A 217 0.21 -24.71 31.67
CA THR A 217 1.00 -25.83 32.09
C THR A 217 0.91 -26.93 31.03
N VAL A 218 2.05 -27.40 30.55
CA VAL A 218 2.16 -28.44 29.54
C VAL A 218 3.07 -29.57 30.02
N VAL A 219 2.80 -30.76 29.54
CA VAL A 219 3.66 -31.96 29.75
C VAL A 219 4.38 -32.24 28.45
N SER A 220 5.68 -32.46 28.54
CA SER A 220 6.56 -32.90 27.45
C SER A 220 7.32 -34.13 27.83
N SER A 221 8.17 -34.66 26.96
CA SER A 221 9.06 -35.79 27.24
C SER A 221 9.98 -35.58 28.47
N ASP A 222 10.33 -34.31 28.77
CA ASP A 222 11.21 -33.94 29.88
C ASP A 222 10.42 -33.62 31.18
N GLY A 223 9.09 -33.77 31.16
CA GLY A 223 8.21 -33.53 32.32
C GLY A 223 7.32 -32.28 32.16
N GLN A 224 6.80 -31.82 33.30
CA GLN A 224 5.86 -30.71 33.33
C GLN A 224 6.58 -29.36 33.32
N GLY A 225 6.06 -28.41 32.53
CA GLY A 225 6.63 -27.08 32.42
C GLY A 225 5.58 -26.01 32.10
N ARG A 226 6.01 -24.77 32.07
CA ARG A 226 5.15 -23.60 31.79
C ARG A 226 5.48 -22.98 30.45
N VAL A 227 4.45 -22.71 29.65
CA VAL A 227 4.60 -22.02 28.35
C VAL A 227 5.03 -20.58 28.57
N ILE A 228 6.16 -20.19 27.95
CA ILE A 228 6.71 -18.84 28.01
C ILE A 228 6.86 -18.19 26.63
N GLY A 229 6.62 -18.96 25.56
CA GLY A 229 6.71 -18.48 24.20
C GLY A 229 6.14 -19.47 23.20
N MET A 230 5.90 -19.00 21.99
CA MET A 230 5.49 -19.84 20.88
C MET A 230 6.06 -19.27 19.58
N ASN A 231 6.33 -20.11 18.61
CA ASN A 231 6.68 -19.76 17.26
C ASN A 231 5.74 -20.48 16.29
N VAL A 232 4.80 -19.72 15.75
CA VAL A 232 3.76 -20.25 14.85
C VAL A 232 4.34 -20.77 13.54
N LEU A 233 5.42 -20.14 13.04
CA LEU A 233 6.03 -20.51 11.77
C LEU A 233 6.83 -21.81 11.82
N SER A 234 7.54 -22.04 12.93
CA SER A 234 8.29 -23.28 13.17
C SER A 234 7.46 -24.35 13.88
N ASN A 235 6.19 -24.04 14.23
CA ASN A 235 5.29 -24.93 14.96
C ASN A 235 5.87 -25.42 16.30
N THR A 236 6.59 -24.51 17.03
CA THR A 236 7.26 -24.83 18.30
C THR A 236 6.73 -24.00 19.46
N VAL A 237 6.76 -24.57 20.64
CA VAL A 237 6.38 -23.96 21.92
C VAL A 237 7.60 -23.90 22.83
N LYS A 238 7.84 -22.74 23.40
CA LYS A 238 8.93 -22.52 24.34
C LYS A 238 8.43 -22.76 25.76
N VAL A 239 8.99 -23.77 26.41
CA VAL A 239 8.57 -24.20 27.73
C VAL A 239 9.69 -23.99 28.74
N ARG A 240 9.35 -23.50 29.94
CA ARG A 240 10.26 -23.37 31.06
C ARG A 240 10.00 -24.53 32.05
N GLN A 241 11.04 -25.32 32.31
CA GLN A 241 11.04 -26.43 33.27
C GLN A 241 12.26 -26.24 34.20
N ASN A 242 12.07 -26.22 35.50
CA ASN A 242 13.17 -26.16 36.51
C ASN A 242 14.28 -25.13 36.15
N ASN A 243 13.91 -23.90 35.75
CA ASN A 243 14.80 -22.82 35.28
C ASN A 243 15.52 -23.09 33.93
N VAL A 244 15.26 -24.16 33.25
CA VAL A 244 15.74 -24.45 31.90
C VAL A 244 14.63 -24.10 30.91
N VAL A 245 15.02 -23.48 29.81
CA VAL A 245 14.09 -23.12 28.70
C VAL A 245 14.45 -24.00 27.51
N LYS A 246 13.46 -24.73 27.00
CA LYS A 246 13.59 -25.56 25.80
C LYS A 246 12.45 -25.27 24.83
N ASP A 247 12.71 -25.48 23.55
CA ASP A 247 11.70 -25.46 22.49
C ASP A 247 11.28 -26.87 22.17
N TYR A 248 9.97 -27.14 22.14
CA TYR A 248 9.36 -28.42 21.80
C TYR A 248 8.46 -28.22 20.56
N GLU A 249 8.33 -29.24 19.74
CA GLU A 249 7.31 -29.26 18.71
C GLU A 249 5.91 -29.28 19.34
N LEU A 250 4.94 -28.66 18.69
CA LEU A 250 3.56 -28.60 19.19
C LEU A 250 2.98 -30.02 19.40
N ALA A 251 3.38 -30.97 18.58
CA ALA A 251 2.94 -32.36 18.67
C ALA A 251 3.56 -33.14 19.86
N GLU A 252 4.61 -32.62 20.49
CA GLU A 252 5.34 -33.28 21.60
C GLU A 252 4.84 -32.83 22.98
N ILE A 253 3.85 -31.94 23.02
CA ILE A 253 3.35 -31.37 24.27
C ILE A 253 1.84 -31.58 24.39
N GLU A 254 1.40 -31.83 25.62
CA GLU A 254 -0.01 -31.92 26.02
C GLU A 254 -0.33 -30.84 27.06
N VAL A 255 -1.45 -30.13 26.88
CA VAL A 255 -1.94 -29.13 27.84
C VAL A 255 -2.62 -29.85 29.01
N VAL A 256 -2.29 -29.50 30.22
CA VAL A 256 -2.84 -30.09 31.45
C VAL A 256 -3.93 -29.22 32.05
#